data_7bbea39f06c36f5afd3d926fb064bd72
#
_entry.id   7bbea39f06c36f5afd3d926fb064bd72
#
_cell.length_a   1.000
_cell.length_b   1.000
_cell.length_c   1.000
_cell.angle_alpha   90.00
_cell.angle_beta   90.00
_cell.angle_gamma   90.00
#
_symmetry.space_group_name_H-M   'P 1'
#
loop_
_entity.id
_entity.type
_entity.pdbx_description
1 polymer ?
#
loop_
_entity_poly.entity_id
_entity_poly.type
_entity_poly.pdbx_seq_one_letter_code
_entity_poly.pdbx_strand_id
1 'polypeptide(L)'
;MKILLVNKFFFLKGGAETVFFQERELLHSAGFEIIDFAMKHEKNLTSSYSDFFVDNVDYHQGHGISSSLKTAWAFIHNSDACAKLKTLIEQEKPQIVHFHNIYHQLTPSLIKVAKSAGCKTVLTAHDTKIACPSYTMYRQGKTCEACLDGSVWNATRYRCQQGSLFKSVLLSLEATYQSLAGNYRALDVIISPSEFLASILRRKLPENHIEVIVNGIDENVDCSDVSDDGYFLYLGRLSQEKGIATLAAAYQQSQRLLPLKVVGDGPLHETLKQQYSMIEFLGFQSGDALHQLIKKASAIVVPSECYENCSMSVLEAMAYGKPVIGANIGGIPEQVREGTEGHLFVAGNSTSLAEVMDTFAQHPEKAAQLGHNARQRLEQRYSLTRHQQSLMSLYRNLINK
;
A
#
# COMPACT_ATOMS: atom_id res chain seq x y z
N MET A 1 -19.04 16.34 -13.00
CA MET A 1 -17.63 16.16 -13.40
C MET A 1 -17.37 14.67 -13.58
N LYS A 2 -16.72 14.31 -14.71
CA LYS A 2 -16.34 12.93 -15.01
C LYS A 2 -14.90 12.65 -14.57
N ILE A 3 -14.69 11.58 -13.85
CA ILE A 3 -13.37 11.13 -13.37
C ILE A 3 -13.14 9.70 -13.86
N LEU A 4 -12.03 9.47 -14.54
CA LEU A 4 -11.62 8.15 -14.96
C LEU A 4 -10.61 7.62 -13.93
N LEU A 5 -10.96 6.55 -13.23
CA LEU A 5 -10.14 5.86 -12.25
C LEU A 5 -9.44 4.67 -12.90
N VAL A 6 -8.13 4.61 -12.77
CA VAL A 6 -7.30 3.59 -13.40
C VAL A 6 -6.56 2.79 -12.33
N ASN A 7 -6.87 1.50 -12.21
CA ASN A 7 -6.13 0.57 -11.37
C ASN A 7 -5.95 -0.77 -12.06
N LYS A 8 -4.85 -1.43 -11.78
CA LYS A 8 -4.54 -2.75 -12.37
C LYS A 8 -5.59 -3.79 -12.02
N PHE A 9 -5.94 -3.93 -10.76
CA PHE A 9 -6.92 -4.90 -10.27
C PHE A 9 -8.26 -4.22 -9.99
N PHE A 10 -9.36 -4.81 -10.46
CA PHE A 10 -10.71 -4.33 -10.17
C PHE A 10 -11.43 -5.26 -9.18
N PHE A 11 -10.69 -5.70 -8.16
CA PHE A 11 -11.17 -6.51 -7.02
C PHE A 11 -10.27 -6.26 -5.82
N LEU A 12 -10.77 -6.50 -4.60
CA LEU A 12 -10.00 -6.34 -3.37
C LEU A 12 -8.89 -7.39 -3.28
N LYS A 13 -7.64 -6.92 -3.36
CA LYS A 13 -6.44 -7.75 -3.29
C LYS A 13 -5.53 -7.39 -2.11
N GLY A 14 -5.50 -6.12 -1.74
CA GLY A 14 -4.66 -5.59 -0.67
C GLY A 14 -4.99 -4.13 -0.36
N GLY A 15 -4.16 -3.49 0.47
CA GLY A 15 -4.42 -2.13 0.95
C GLY A 15 -4.56 -1.07 -0.16
N ALA A 16 -3.82 -1.19 -1.25
CA ALA A 16 -3.93 -0.25 -2.37
C ALA A 16 -5.31 -0.34 -3.06
N GLU A 17 -5.85 -1.55 -3.22
CA GLU A 17 -7.18 -1.74 -3.79
C GLU A 17 -8.28 -1.31 -2.80
N THR A 18 -8.05 -1.47 -1.49
CA THR A 18 -8.96 -0.92 -0.48
C THR A 18 -9.09 0.59 -0.63
N VAL A 19 -7.97 1.31 -0.72
CA VAL A 19 -7.98 2.77 -0.93
C VAL A 19 -8.64 3.12 -2.26
N PHE A 20 -8.31 2.42 -3.35
CA PHE A 20 -8.91 2.65 -4.67
C PHE A 20 -10.45 2.53 -4.64
N PHE A 21 -11.00 1.48 -4.03
CA PHE A 21 -12.45 1.30 -3.97
C PHE A 21 -13.12 2.26 -2.99
N GLN A 22 -12.46 2.63 -1.91
CA GLN A 22 -12.93 3.68 -1.00
C GLN A 22 -13.03 5.02 -1.73
N GLU A 23 -11.98 5.45 -2.44
CA GLU A 23 -12.01 6.69 -3.23
C GLU A 23 -13.09 6.65 -4.32
N ARG A 24 -13.24 5.50 -5.01
CA ARG A 24 -14.26 5.30 -6.01
C ARG A 24 -15.68 5.53 -5.45
N GLU A 25 -15.98 4.94 -4.31
CA GLU A 25 -17.27 5.06 -3.64
C GLU A 25 -17.50 6.48 -3.11
N LEU A 26 -16.49 7.08 -2.48
CA LEU A 26 -16.56 8.46 -1.99
C LEU A 26 -16.83 9.47 -3.10
N LEU A 27 -16.19 9.32 -4.25
CA LEU A 27 -16.38 10.20 -5.40
C LEU A 27 -17.77 9.99 -6.02
N HIS A 28 -18.20 8.74 -6.15
CA HIS A 28 -19.54 8.41 -6.63
C HIS A 28 -20.63 9.02 -5.73
N SER A 29 -20.52 8.82 -4.42
CA SER A 29 -21.45 9.37 -3.41
C SER A 29 -21.44 10.90 -3.36
N ALA A 30 -20.33 11.54 -3.75
CA ALA A 30 -20.21 12.99 -3.90
C ALA A 30 -20.80 13.53 -5.23
N GLY A 31 -21.41 12.66 -6.06
CA GLY A 31 -22.07 13.04 -7.30
C GLY A 31 -21.14 13.15 -8.51
N PHE A 32 -19.93 12.58 -8.45
CA PHE A 32 -19.07 12.48 -9.64
C PHE A 32 -19.48 11.29 -10.50
N GLU A 33 -19.38 11.44 -11.80
CA GLU A 33 -19.52 10.33 -12.75
C GLU A 33 -18.18 9.61 -12.85
N ILE A 34 -18.17 8.33 -12.43
CA ILE A 34 -16.95 7.51 -12.35
C ILE A 34 -16.89 6.59 -13.56
N ILE A 35 -15.73 6.60 -14.20
CA ILE A 35 -15.38 5.74 -15.32
C ILE A 35 -14.27 4.82 -14.83
N ASP A 36 -14.41 3.51 -15.02
CA ASP A 36 -13.45 2.51 -14.56
C ASP A 36 -12.54 2.06 -15.71
N PHE A 37 -11.23 1.91 -15.46
CA PHE A 37 -10.30 1.27 -16.38
C PHE A 37 -9.33 0.36 -15.63
N ALA A 38 -9.31 -0.92 -16.02
CA ALA A 38 -8.52 -1.93 -15.34
C ALA A 38 -8.06 -3.05 -16.28
N MET A 39 -7.43 -4.09 -15.74
CA MET A 39 -7.24 -5.35 -16.49
C MET A 39 -8.39 -6.32 -16.22
N LYS A 40 -8.67 -7.20 -17.18
CA LYS A 40 -9.63 -8.31 -17.05
C LYS A 40 -9.10 -9.36 -16.07
N HIS A 41 -9.95 -9.78 -15.14
CA HIS A 41 -9.68 -10.85 -14.20
C HIS A 41 -10.99 -11.49 -13.74
N GLU A 42 -10.98 -12.81 -13.46
CA GLU A 42 -12.17 -13.56 -13.03
C GLU A 42 -12.84 -13.01 -11.75
N LYS A 43 -12.04 -12.37 -10.87
CA LYS A 43 -12.48 -11.80 -9.60
C LYS A 43 -12.95 -10.35 -9.72
N ASN A 44 -12.94 -9.76 -10.92
CA ASN A 44 -13.35 -8.36 -11.07
C ASN A 44 -14.79 -8.14 -10.62
N LEU A 45 -15.01 -7.03 -9.93
CA LEU A 45 -16.35 -6.52 -9.69
C LEU A 45 -17.01 -6.10 -11.01
N THR A 46 -18.31 -5.96 -11.01
CA THR A 46 -19.06 -5.52 -12.19
C THR A 46 -18.78 -4.05 -12.51
N SER A 47 -18.51 -3.75 -13.77
CA SER A 47 -18.39 -2.38 -14.29
C SER A 47 -19.02 -2.29 -15.69
N SER A 48 -19.71 -1.18 -15.96
CA SER A 48 -20.25 -0.86 -17.31
C SER A 48 -19.15 -0.63 -18.34
N TYR A 49 -17.89 -0.45 -17.90
CA TYR A 49 -16.72 -0.20 -18.73
C TYR A 49 -15.85 -1.45 -18.94
N SER A 50 -16.32 -2.64 -18.54
CA SER A 50 -15.55 -3.90 -18.60
C SER A 50 -15.03 -4.26 -20.00
N ASP A 51 -15.73 -3.81 -21.07
CA ASP A 51 -15.33 -4.05 -22.47
C ASP A 51 -14.01 -3.33 -22.83
N PHE A 52 -13.70 -2.23 -22.15
CA PHE A 52 -12.44 -1.51 -22.30
C PHE A 52 -11.29 -2.10 -21.47
N PHE A 53 -11.59 -3.02 -20.56
CA PHE A 53 -10.53 -3.61 -19.72
C PHE A 53 -9.51 -4.38 -20.56
N VAL A 54 -8.24 -4.27 -20.12
CA VAL A 54 -7.10 -4.85 -20.84
C VAL A 54 -6.96 -6.33 -20.51
N ASP A 55 -6.69 -7.14 -21.51
CA ASP A 55 -6.50 -8.56 -21.29
C ASP A 55 -5.31 -8.83 -20.36
N ASN A 56 -5.48 -9.78 -19.43
CA ASN A 56 -4.42 -10.16 -18.52
C ASN A 56 -3.33 -10.93 -19.28
N VAL A 57 -2.11 -10.37 -19.27
CA VAL A 57 -0.95 -11.05 -19.85
C VAL A 57 -0.30 -11.90 -18.77
N ASP A 58 -0.34 -13.22 -18.94
CA ASP A 58 0.37 -14.14 -18.05
C ASP A 58 1.86 -14.16 -18.40
N TYR A 59 2.67 -13.49 -17.59
CA TYR A 59 4.12 -13.45 -17.73
C TYR A 59 4.83 -14.74 -17.28
N HIS A 60 4.09 -15.76 -16.83
CA HIS A 60 4.64 -17.01 -16.30
C HIS A 60 4.50 -18.18 -17.27
N GLN A 61 3.65 -18.08 -18.30
CA GLN A 61 3.51 -19.13 -19.29
C GLN A 61 4.59 -19.00 -20.38
N GLY A 62 5.47 -20.00 -20.47
CA GLY A 62 6.55 -20.10 -21.45
C GLY A 62 6.02 -20.37 -22.85
N HIS A 63 5.87 -19.36 -23.65
CA HIS A 63 5.67 -19.42 -25.09
C HIS A 63 6.99 -19.15 -25.82
N GLY A 64 7.15 -19.60 -27.07
CA GLY A 64 8.40 -19.52 -27.84
C GLY A 64 9.06 -18.13 -27.88
N ILE A 65 10.31 -18.04 -28.33
CA ILE A 65 11.20 -16.85 -28.20
C ILE A 65 10.55 -15.55 -28.72
N SER A 66 9.79 -15.60 -29.81
CA SER A 66 9.12 -14.41 -30.40
C SER A 66 7.97 -13.91 -29.54
N SER A 67 7.20 -14.80 -28.88
CA SER A 67 6.15 -14.43 -27.95
C SER A 67 6.73 -13.86 -26.66
N SER A 68 7.89 -14.36 -26.21
CA SER A 68 8.60 -13.85 -25.04
C SER A 68 9.09 -12.41 -25.21
N LEU A 69 9.57 -12.02 -26.40
CA LEU A 69 9.98 -10.63 -26.69
C LEU A 69 8.78 -9.69 -26.74
N LYS A 70 7.67 -10.09 -27.36
CA LYS A 70 6.42 -9.32 -27.37
C LYS A 70 5.86 -9.11 -25.97
N THR A 71 5.88 -10.17 -25.15
CA THR A 71 5.45 -10.12 -23.75
C THR A 71 6.35 -9.23 -22.90
N ALA A 72 7.69 -9.31 -23.10
CA ALA A 72 8.64 -8.44 -22.41
C ALA A 72 8.45 -6.95 -22.79
N TRP A 73 8.14 -6.68 -24.07
CA TRP A 73 7.84 -5.32 -24.51
C TRP A 73 6.52 -4.82 -23.92
N ALA A 74 5.47 -5.65 -23.90
CA ALA A 74 4.19 -5.29 -23.28
C ALA A 74 4.31 -4.98 -21.78
N PHE A 75 5.27 -5.62 -21.09
CA PHE A 75 5.61 -5.30 -19.69
C PHE A 75 6.18 -3.88 -19.53
N ILE A 76 6.90 -3.38 -20.54
CA ILE A 76 7.52 -2.04 -20.56
C ILE A 76 6.55 -0.99 -21.10
N HIS A 77 5.86 -1.31 -22.19
CA HIS A 77 4.92 -0.45 -22.90
C HIS A 77 3.76 -1.27 -23.47
N ASN A 78 2.57 -1.11 -22.89
CA ASN A 78 1.37 -1.80 -23.35
C ASN A 78 0.58 -0.94 -24.35
N SER A 79 0.79 -1.21 -25.65
CA SER A 79 0.13 -0.45 -26.74
C SER A 79 -1.39 -0.68 -26.75
N ASP A 80 -1.88 -1.89 -26.40
CA ASP A 80 -3.30 -2.20 -26.34
C ASP A 80 -3.97 -1.40 -25.24
N ALA A 81 -3.36 -1.35 -24.04
CA ALA A 81 -3.84 -0.53 -22.94
C ALA A 81 -3.90 0.97 -23.33
N CYS A 82 -2.88 1.46 -24.04
CA CYS A 82 -2.85 2.84 -24.53
C CYS A 82 -3.98 3.12 -25.53
N ALA A 83 -4.23 2.21 -26.48
CA ALA A 83 -5.29 2.36 -27.48
C ALA A 83 -6.68 2.33 -26.84
N LYS A 84 -6.95 1.36 -25.95
CA LYS A 84 -8.22 1.25 -25.24
C LYS A 84 -8.50 2.46 -24.36
N LEU A 85 -7.50 2.91 -23.58
CA LEU A 85 -7.65 4.11 -22.77
C LEU A 85 -7.94 5.34 -23.62
N LYS A 86 -7.24 5.50 -24.75
CA LYS A 86 -7.47 6.61 -25.68
C LYS A 86 -8.92 6.60 -26.18
N THR A 87 -9.41 5.46 -26.65
CA THR A 87 -10.80 5.32 -27.13
C THR A 87 -11.80 5.66 -26.02
N LEU A 88 -11.58 5.17 -24.80
CA LEU A 88 -12.46 5.46 -23.66
C LEU A 88 -12.46 6.95 -23.31
N ILE A 89 -11.30 7.61 -23.33
CA ILE A 89 -11.21 9.07 -23.09
C ILE A 89 -11.94 9.87 -24.18
N GLU A 90 -11.81 9.47 -25.44
CA GLU A 90 -12.48 10.13 -26.57
C GLU A 90 -14.01 10.02 -26.47
N GLN A 91 -14.53 8.89 -25.98
CA GLN A 91 -15.97 8.65 -25.80
C GLN A 91 -16.51 9.38 -24.59
N GLU A 92 -15.87 9.23 -23.44
CA GLU A 92 -16.39 9.68 -22.15
C GLU A 92 -15.99 11.11 -21.78
N LYS A 93 -14.87 11.60 -22.32
CA LYS A 93 -14.31 12.95 -22.11
C LYS A 93 -14.15 13.31 -20.62
N PRO A 94 -13.43 12.49 -19.83
CA PRO A 94 -13.19 12.78 -18.43
C PRO A 94 -12.32 14.04 -18.29
N GLN A 95 -12.58 14.83 -17.24
CA GLN A 95 -11.75 15.98 -16.91
C GLN A 95 -10.46 15.56 -16.18
N ILE A 96 -10.56 14.51 -15.38
CA ILE A 96 -9.44 13.96 -14.60
C ILE A 96 -9.26 12.49 -14.94
N VAL A 97 -8.00 12.06 -15.07
CA VAL A 97 -7.63 10.65 -15.05
C VAL A 97 -6.76 10.42 -13.82
N HIS A 98 -7.26 9.65 -12.87
CA HIS A 98 -6.57 9.32 -11.63
C HIS A 98 -6.06 7.89 -11.67
N PHE A 99 -4.75 7.75 -11.61
CA PHE A 99 -4.03 6.49 -11.65
C PHE A 99 -3.69 6.01 -10.25
N HIS A 100 -3.77 4.69 -10.06
CA HIS A 100 -3.27 3.99 -8.87
C HIS A 100 -2.16 3.02 -9.26
N ASN A 101 -2.33 1.72 -9.10
CA ASN A 101 -1.34 0.73 -9.50
C ASN A 101 -1.42 0.46 -11.01
N ILE A 102 -0.53 1.04 -11.80
CA ILE A 102 -0.54 0.92 -13.27
C ILE A 102 0.70 0.19 -13.84
N TYR A 103 1.58 -0.36 -13.00
CA TYR A 103 2.81 -0.99 -13.51
C TYR A 103 2.55 -2.35 -14.14
N HIS A 104 3.43 -2.72 -15.07
CA HIS A 104 3.55 -3.98 -15.76
C HIS A 104 2.39 -4.30 -16.72
N GLN A 105 1.15 -4.40 -16.25
CA GLN A 105 0.00 -4.76 -17.09
C GLN A 105 -0.56 -3.57 -17.87
N LEU A 106 -0.74 -2.44 -17.20
CA LEU A 106 -1.29 -1.23 -17.80
C LEU A 106 -0.19 -0.30 -18.33
N THR A 107 0.92 -0.20 -17.64
CA THR A 107 2.12 0.62 -17.86
C THR A 107 1.95 2.14 -17.67
N PRO A 108 2.99 2.85 -17.17
CA PRO A 108 2.96 4.30 -17.00
C PRO A 108 2.81 5.11 -18.30
N SER A 109 2.92 4.47 -19.48
CA SER A 109 2.66 5.12 -20.76
C SER A 109 1.24 5.68 -20.89
N LEU A 110 0.28 5.13 -20.13
CA LEU A 110 -1.10 5.62 -20.03
C LEU A 110 -1.18 7.09 -19.60
N ILE A 111 -0.24 7.55 -18.78
CA ILE A 111 -0.20 8.93 -18.28
C ILE A 111 -0.11 9.92 -19.44
N LYS A 112 0.79 9.64 -20.40
CA LYS A 112 0.93 10.50 -21.59
C LYS A 112 -0.28 10.43 -22.52
N VAL A 113 -0.95 9.30 -22.63
CA VAL A 113 -2.20 9.18 -23.38
C VAL A 113 -3.26 10.13 -22.81
N ALA A 114 -3.47 10.07 -21.50
CA ALA A 114 -4.42 10.96 -20.83
C ALA A 114 -4.03 12.44 -20.94
N LYS A 115 -2.74 12.74 -20.73
CA LYS A 115 -2.22 14.10 -20.84
C LYS A 115 -2.39 14.69 -22.25
N SER A 116 -2.08 13.90 -23.29
CA SER A 116 -2.21 14.31 -24.69
C SER A 116 -3.67 14.50 -25.11
N ALA A 117 -4.61 13.87 -24.45
CA ALA A 117 -6.03 14.04 -24.63
C ALA A 117 -6.62 15.26 -23.87
N GLY A 118 -5.78 16.04 -23.18
CA GLY A 118 -6.16 17.23 -22.44
C GLY A 118 -6.70 16.99 -21.04
N CYS A 119 -6.66 15.75 -20.54
CA CYS A 119 -7.08 15.43 -19.17
C CYS A 119 -6.05 15.91 -18.14
N LYS A 120 -6.53 16.33 -16.96
CA LYS A 120 -5.66 16.46 -15.79
C LYS A 120 -5.27 15.08 -15.29
N THR A 121 -4.01 14.89 -14.94
CA THR A 121 -3.44 13.59 -14.61
C THR A 121 -2.97 13.55 -13.17
N VAL A 122 -3.53 12.64 -12.38
CA VAL A 122 -3.21 12.41 -10.97
C VAL A 122 -2.73 10.97 -10.79
N LEU A 123 -1.77 10.75 -9.91
CA LEU A 123 -1.33 9.41 -9.50
C LEU A 123 -1.26 9.32 -7.99
N THR A 124 -2.00 8.39 -7.37
CA THR A 124 -1.75 8.01 -5.97
C THR A 124 -0.63 6.96 -5.92
N ALA A 125 0.49 7.33 -5.29
CA ALA A 125 1.64 6.44 -5.12
C ALA A 125 1.42 5.54 -3.89
N HIS A 126 1.05 4.27 -4.12
CA HIS A 126 0.84 3.31 -3.04
C HIS A 126 2.13 2.65 -2.55
N ASP A 127 3.18 2.71 -3.33
CA ASP A 127 4.49 2.11 -3.04
C ASP A 127 5.64 2.95 -3.61
N THR A 128 6.86 2.44 -3.46
CA THR A 128 8.08 3.12 -3.90
C THR A 128 8.51 2.79 -5.33
N LYS A 129 7.61 2.28 -6.20
CA LYS A 129 7.93 1.85 -7.58
C LYS A 129 8.66 2.91 -8.40
N ILE A 130 8.30 4.16 -8.24
CA ILE A 130 8.94 5.29 -8.95
C ILE A 130 10.44 5.40 -8.59
N ALA A 131 10.78 5.10 -7.34
CA ALA A 131 12.16 5.20 -6.83
C ALA A 131 12.93 3.87 -6.89
N CYS A 132 12.22 2.75 -6.77
CA CYS A 132 12.79 1.40 -6.72
C CYS A 132 12.09 0.48 -7.73
N PRO A 133 12.79 -0.07 -8.75
CA PRO A 133 12.17 -0.95 -9.74
C PRO A 133 11.43 -2.16 -9.14
N SER A 134 11.91 -2.71 -8.02
CA SER A 134 11.26 -3.79 -7.27
C SER A 134 10.19 -3.34 -6.27
N TYR A 135 9.88 -2.04 -6.19
CA TYR A 135 8.85 -1.36 -5.37
C TYR A 135 8.91 -1.55 -3.85
N THR A 136 9.85 -2.31 -3.32
CA THR A 136 9.92 -2.62 -1.89
C THR A 136 10.93 -1.78 -1.12
N MET A 137 11.96 -1.24 -1.80
CA MET A 137 13.15 -0.65 -1.14
C MET A 137 13.70 -1.50 0.00
N TYR A 138 13.59 -2.83 -0.16
CA TYR A 138 14.01 -3.83 0.83
C TYR A 138 14.80 -4.95 0.16
N ARG A 139 15.92 -5.35 0.76
CA ARG A 139 16.81 -6.36 0.22
C ARG A 139 17.61 -7.05 1.33
N GLN A 140 17.60 -8.37 1.34
CA GLN A 140 18.38 -9.19 2.30
C GLN A 140 18.19 -8.77 3.76
N GLY A 141 16.94 -8.57 4.17
CA GLY A 141 16.61 -8.20 5.55
C GLY A 141 16.87 -6.74 5.91
N LYS A 142 17.14 -5.85 4.92
CA LYS A 142 17.44 -4.44 5.19
C LYS A 142 16.80 -3.51 4.17
N THR A 143 16.50 -2.30 4.58
CA THR A 143 16.10 -1.22 3.66
C THR A 143 17.22 -0.90 2.67
N CYS A 144 16.85 -0.50 1.45
CA CYS A 144 17.78 -0.26 0.36
C CYS A 144 17.37 0.94 -0.49
N GLU A 145 18.20 1.98 -0.53
CA GLU A 145 17.98 3.20 -1.32
C GLU A 145 18.90 3.27 -2.56
N ALA A 146 19.60 2.21 -2.90
CA ALA A 146 20.59 2.20 -3.97
C ALA A 146 20.08 2.66 -5.34
N CYS A 147 18.79 2.43 -5.67
CA CYS A 147 18.19 2.90 -6.92
C CYS A 147 17.63 4.33 -6.81
N LEU A 148 17.33 4.82 -5.62
CA LEU A 148 16.89 6.18 -5.37
C LEU A 148 18.05 7.16 -5.58
N ASP A 149 19.18 6.92 -4.93
CA ASP A 149 20.36 7.79 -4.97
C ASP A 149 21.31 7.49 -6.14
N GLY A 150 21.11 6.35 -6.79
CA GLY A 150 21.96 5.90 -7.90
C GLY A 150 21.18 5.42 -9.11
N SER A 151 21.78 4.48 -9.82
CA SER A 151 21.18 3.93 -11.03
C SER A 151 20.12 2.87 -10.74
N VAL A 152 19.01 2.88 -11.48
CA VAL A 152 17.99 1.83 -11.48
C VAL A 152 18.55 0.45 -11.88
N TRP A 153 19.74 0.41 -12.51
CA TRP A 153 20.47 -0.81 -12.84
C TRP A 153 21.04 -1.54 -11.60
N ASN A 154 21.02 -0.91 -10.43
CA ASN A 154 21.27 -1.60 -9.16
C ASN A 154 20.26 -2.73 -8.93
N ALA A 155 19.03 -2.64 -9.45
CA ALA A 155 18.08 -3.75 -9.39
C ALA A 155 18.59 -5.00 -10.11
N THR A 156 19.26 -4.85 -11.26
CA THR A 156 19.93 -5.94 -11.98
C THR A 156 21.15 -6.45 -11.22
N ARG A 157 22.04 -5.53 -10.77
CA ARG A 157 23.25 -5.87 -10.02
C ARG A 157 22.96 -6.72 -8.80
N TYR A 158 21.91 -6.41 -8.08
CA TYR A 158 21.51 -7.09 -6.84
C TYR A 158 20.48 -8.20 -7.04
N ARG A 159 20.07 -8.47 -8.30
CA ARG A 159 19.04 -9.48 -8.64
C ARG A 159 17.78 -9.33 -7.79
N CYS A 160 17.26 -8.09 -7.68
CA CYS A 160 16.18 -7.74 -6.75
C CYS A 160 14.86 -8.48 -7.01
N GLN A 161 14.62 -8.97 -8.26
CA GLN A 161 13.40 -9.70 -8.57
C GLN A 161 13.60 -11.21 -8.37
N GLN A 162 13.27 -11.68 -7.18
CA GLN A 162 13.28 -13.11 -6.81
C GLN A 162 14.65 -13.79 -7.08
N GLY A 163 15.77 -13.08 -6.96
CA GLY A 163 17.11 -13.61 -7.27
C GLY A 163 17.40 -13.83 -8.76
N SER A 164 16.40 -13.64 -9.65
CA SER A 164 16.52 -13.86 -11.09
C SER A 164 17.20 -12.68 -11.79
N LEU A 165 18.32 -12.94 -12.49
CA LEU A 165 19.01 -11.93 -13.30
C LEU A 165 18.10 -11.41 -14.42
N PHE A 166 17.44 -12.31 -15.17
CA PHE A 166 16.58 -11.96 -16.31
C PHE A 166 15.42 -11.05 -15.87
N LYS A 167 14.68 -11.45 -14.83
CA LYS A 167 13.58 -10.64 -14.30
C LYS A 167 14.07 -9.27 -13.81
N SER A 168 15.25 -9.19 -13.20
CA SER A 168 15.83 -7.95 -12.70
C SER A 168 16.32 -7.03 -13.81
N VAL A 169 16.86 -7.60 -14.91
CA VAL A 169 17.17 -6.84 -16.14
C VAL A 169 15.91 -6.22 -16.72
N LEU A 170 14.82 -6.99 -16.81
CA LEU A 170 13.55 -6.49 -17.33
C LEU A 170 13.00 -5.32 -16.50
N LEU A 171 13.09 -5.40 -15.16
CA LEU A 171 12.71 -4.29 -14.28
C LEU A 171 13.59 -3.04 -14.49
N SER A 172 14.91 -3.23 -14.68
CA SER A 172 15.81 -2.09 -14.91
C SER A 172 15.57 -1.46 -16.27
N LEU A 173 15.28 -2.25 -17.31
CA LEU A 173 14.89 -1.77 -18.64
C LEU A 173 13.56 -1.00 -18.58
N GLU A 174 12.56 -1.54 -17.89
CA GLU A 174 11.27 -0.87 -17.69
C GLU A 174 11.47 0.48 -17.00
N ALA A 175 12.16 0.53 -15.87
CA ALA A 175 12.40 1.78 -15.13
C ALA A 175 13.21 2.80 -15.96
N THR A 176 14.19 2.33 -16.74
CA THR A 176 14.97 3.18 -17.66
C THR A 176 14.08 3.77 -18.76
N TYR A 177 13.25 2.95 -19.38
CA TYR A 177 12.28 3.39 -20.40
C TYR A 177 11.32 4.44 -19.85
N GLN A 178 10.69 4.17 -18.69
CA GLN A 178 9.74 5.12 -18.09
C GLN A 178 10.39 6.46 -17.76
N SER A 179 11.63 6.43 -17.29
CA SER A 179 12.43 7.65 -17.01
C SER A 179 12.76 8.43 -18.27
N LEU A 180 13.29 7.75 -19.31
CA LEU A 180 13.64 8.40 -20.59
C LEU A 180 12.40 8.91 -21.33
N ALA A 181 11.32 8.12 -21.34
CA ALA A 181 10.05 8.54 -21.90
C ALA A 181 9.40 9.68 -21.10
N GLY A 182 9.83 9.97 -19.87
CA GLY A 182 9.27 11.03 -19.04
C GLY A 182 7.81 10.80 -18.65
N ASN A 183 7.37 9.54 -18.54
CA ASN A 183 5.97 9.22 -18.29
C ASN A 183 5.49 9.79 -16.95
N TYR A 184 6.24 9.56 -15.86
CA TYR A 184 5.88 10.10 -14.53
C TYR A 184 6.03 11.64 -14.47
N ARG A 185 6.96 12.24 -15.24
CA ARG A 185 7.10 13.70 -15.32
C ARG A 185 5.90 14.38 -15.96
N ALA A 186 5.11 13.66 -16.75
CA ALA A 186 3.91 14.19 -17.39
C ALA A 186 2.70 14.34 -16.43
N LEU A 187 2.78 13.81 -15.20
CA LEU A 187 1.73 13.96 -14.20
C LEU A 187 1.58 15.42 -13.74
N ASP A 188 0.33 15.87 -13.59
CA ASP A 188 0.04 17.17 -13.00
C ASP A 188 0.28 17.14 -11.49
N VAL A 189 -0.10 16.02 -10.83
CA VAL A 189 0.10 15.82 -9.39
C VAL A 189 0.36 14.34 -9.08
N ILE A 190 1.25 14.10 -8.12
CA ILE A 190 1.43 12.81 -7.47
C ILE A 190 0.94 12.94 -6.02
N ILE A 191 -0.06 12.16 -5.65
CA ILE A 191 -0.53 12.03 -4.26
C ILE A 191 0.39 11.04 -3.54
N SER A 192 0.88 11.45 -2.38
CA SER A 192 1.62 10.59 -1.46
C SER A 192 0.83 10.39 -0.17
N PRO A 193 0.65 9.14 0.32
CA PRO A 193 -0.07 8.88 1.56
C PRO A 193 0.71 9.19 2.84
N SER A 194 1.96 9.68 2.73
CA SER A 194 2.81 10.09 3.86
C SER A 194 3.86 11.10 3.43
N GLU A 195 4.36 11.88 4.36
CA GLU A 195 5.53 12.75 4.13
C GLU A 195 6.79 11.94 3.88
N PHE A 196 6.91 10.77 4.50
CA PHE A 196 8.02 9.84 4.25
C PHE A 196 8.10 9.49 2.75
N LEU A 197 7.02 8.97 2.15
CA LEU A 197 7.03 8.64 0.72
C LEU A 197 7.17 9.90 -0.13
N ALA A 198 6.54 11.02 0.24
CA ALA A 198 6.69 12.29 -0.47
C ALA A 198 8.15 12.74 -0.50
N SER A 199 8.91 12.55 0.57
CA SER A 199 10.34 12.87 0.62
C SER A 199 11.15 12.05 -0.40
N ILE A 200 10.85 10.75 -0.52
CA ILE A 200 11.44 9.84 -1.52
C ILE A 200 11.09 10.29 -2.94
N LEU A 201 9.82 10.62 -3.19
CA LEU A 201 9.33 11.04 -4.49
C LEU A 201 9.92 12.38 -4.92
N ARG A 202 10.05 13.36 -4.01
CA ARG A 202 10.70 14.66 -4.26
C ARG A 202 12.17 14.51 -4.63
N ARG A 203 12.89 13.55 -4.00
CA ARG A 203 14.28 13.23 -4.38
C ARG A 203 14.35 12.64 -5.78
N LYS A 204 13.38 11.78 -6.17
CA LYS A 204 13.38 11.09 -7.47
C LYS A 204 12.83 11.92 -8.62
N LEU A 205 11.82 12.73 -8.37
CA LEU A 205 11.09 13.57 -9.33
C LEU A 205 10.98 15.02 -8.80
N PRO A 206 12.09 15.77 -8.70
CA PRO A 206 12.10 17.08 -8.04
C PRO A 206 11.24 18.13 -8.75
N GLU A 207 10.93 17.92 -10.04
CA GLU A 207 10.13 18.85 -10.84
C GLU A 207 8.61 18.59 -10.74
N ASN A 208 8.21 17.45 -10.18
CA ASN A 208 6.79 17.11 -10.06
C ASN A 208 6.14 17.75 -8.83
N HIS A 209 4.89 18.14 -8.99
CA HIS A 209 4.06 18.53 -7.85
C HIS A 209 3.66 17.28 -7.06
N ILE A 210 4.11 17.20 -5.81
CA ILE A 210 3.81 16.10 -4.89
C ILE A 210 3.01 16.65 -3.74
N GLU A 211 1.78 16.17 -3.61
CA GLU A 211 0.84 16.54 -2.55
C GLU A 211 0.67 15.39 -1.56
N VAL A 212 0.66 15.70 -0.26
CA VAL A 212 0.45 14.67 0.77
C VAL A 212 -1.03 14.62 1.13
N ILE A 213 -1.68 13.53 0.72
CA ILE A 213 -3.04 13.19 1.13
C ILE A 213 -2.98 11.79 1.75
N VAL A 214 -3.08 11.73 3.07
CA VAL A 214 -2.98 10.48 3.82
C VAL A 214 -4.16 9.55 3.51
N ASN A 215 -3.94 8.25 3.54
CA ASN A 215 -5.04 7.30 3.42
C ASN A 215 -6.03 7.49 4.57
N GLY A 216 -7.31 7.32 4.25
CA GLY A 216 -8.39 7.35 5.23
C GLY A 216 -8.91 5.95 5.56
N ILE A 217 -9.54 5.84 6.72
CA ILE A 217 -10.37 4.69 7.09
C ILE A 217 -11.67 5.20 7.67
N ASP A 218 -12.74 4.40 7.55
CA ASP A 218 -14.06 4.76 8.09
C ASP A 218 -13.96 5.00 9.60
N GLU A 219 -14.26 6.21 9.99
CA GLU A 219 -14.32 6.64 11.38
C GLU A 219 -15.61 6.23 12.10
N ASN A 220 -16.63 5.80 11.36
CA ASN A 220 -17.94 5.45 11.92
C ASN A 220 -18.08 3.95 12.23
N VAL A 221 -16.95 3.26 12.47
CA VAL A 221 -17.00 1.86 12.88
C VAL A 221 -17.71 1.69 14.22
N ASP A 222 -18.44 0.59 14.37
CA ASP A 222 -19.09 0.27 15.64
C ASP A 222 -18.05 -0.08 16.71
N CYS A 223 -18.02 0.72 17.77
CA CYS A 223 -17.13 0.55 18.92
C CYS A 223 -17.88 0.11 20.19
N SER A 224 -19.14 -0.32 20.09
CA SER A 224 -19.96 -0.67 21.26
C SER A 224 -19.39 -1.81 22.10
N ASP A 225 -18.72 -2.80 21.46
CA ASP A 225 -18.19 -3.99 22.10
C ASP A 225 -16.65 -3.98 22.18
N VAL A 226 -16.03 -2.80 22.17
CA VAL A 226 -14.58 -2.70 22.34
C VAL A 226 -14.20 -3.06 23.77
N SER A 227 -13.36 -4.08 23.92
CA SER A 227 -12.86 -4.58 25.21
C SER A 227 -11.35 -4.85 25.13
N ASP A 228 -10.76 -5.19 26.23
CA ASP A 228 -9.39 -5.70 26.30
C ASP A 228 -9.43 -7.13 26.86
N ASP A 229 -9.31 -8.12 25.98
CA ASP A 229 -9.31 -9.54 26.33
C ASP A 229 -7.88 -10.05 26.60
N GLY A 230 -6.91 -9.15 26.70
CA GLY A 230 -5.55 -9.48 27.15
C GLY A 230 -4.70 -10.21 26.12
N TYR A 231 -4.58 -9.73 24.88
CA TYR A 231 -3.67 -10.29 23.88
C TYR A 231 -3.09 -9.25 22.91
N PHE A 232 -1.90 -9.54 22.40
CA PHE A 232 -1.35 -8.83 21.25
C PHE A 232 -1.89 -9.41 19.94
N LEU A 233 -2.16 -8.55 18.96
CA LEU A 233 -2.63 -8.97 17.65
C LEU A 233 -1.71 -8.47 16.55
N TYR A 234 -1.28 -9.37 15.68
CA TYR A 234 -0.68 -9.05 14.39
C TYR A 234 -1.70 -9.26 13.28
N LEU A 235 -1.80 -8.31 12.33
CA LEU A 235 -2.59 -8.48 11.12
C LEU A 235 -1.78 -8.07 9.89
N GLY A 236 -1.67 -9.00 8.95
CA GLY A 236 -0.96 -8.75 7.70
C GLY A 236 -0.44 -10.00 7.01
N ARG A 237 0.23 -9.77 5.88
CA ARG A 237 0.87 -10.86 5.14
C ARG A 237 2.02 -11.46 5.94
N LEU A 238 2.08 -12.79 6.01
CA LEU A 238 3.14 -13.51 6.71
C LEU A 238 4.38 -13.66 5.79
N SER A 239 5.11 -12.56 5.64
CA SER A 239 6.31 -12.45 4.79
C SER A 239 7.44 -11.73 5.51
N GLN A 240 8.66 -11.93 5.05
CA GLN A 240 9.86 -11.43 5.72
C GLN A 240 9.82 -9.90 5.91
N GLU A 241 9.49 -9.16 4.86
CA GLU A 241 9.45 -7.70 4.88
C GLU A 241 8.41 -7.12 5.84
N LYS A 242 7.38 -7.90 6.21
CA LYS A 242 6.38 -7.52 7.21
C LYS A 242 6.81 -7.82 8.65
N GLY A 243 8.01 -8.36 8.85
CA GLY A 243 8.65 -8.53 10.15
C GLY A 243 8.02 -9.57 11.07
N ILE A 244 7.17 -10.46 10.53
CA ILE A 244 6.50 -11.49 11.35
C ILE A 244 7.50 -12.46 12.00
N ALA A 245 8.64 -12.72 11.36
CA ALA A 245 9.70 -13.53 11.94
C ALA A 245 10.36 -12.82 13.12
N THR A 246 10.61 -11.51 13.02
CA THR A 246 11.10 -10.68 14.12
C THR A 246 10.13 -10.64 15.28
N LEU A 247 8.81 -10.53 15.00
CA LEU A 247 7.78 -10.59 16.04
C LEU A 247 7.76 -11.95 16.75
N ALA A 248 7.81 -13.05 16.01
CA ALA A 248 7.82 -14.38 16.59
C ALA A 248 9.06 -14.61 17.48
N ALA A 249 10.24 -14.15 17.03
CA ALA A 249 11.47 -14.20 17.83
C ALA A 249 11.40 -13.29 19.07
N ALA A 250 10.83 -12.09 18.94
CA ALA A 250 10.59 -11.18 20.06
C ALA A 250 9.65 -11.80 21.11
N TYR A 251 8.55 -12.38 20.66
CA TYR A 251 7.59 -13.03 21.54
C TYR A 251 8.20 -14.23 22.28
N GLN A 252 9.09 -14.98 21.64
CA GLN A 252 9.83 -16.06 22.30
C GLN A 252 10.80 -15.53 23.37
N GLN A 253 11.41 -14.36 23.17
CA GLN A 253 12.35 -13.70 24.10
C GLN A 253 11.62 -12.97 25.25
N SER A 254 10.41 -12.52 25.03
CA SER A 254 9.59 -11.77 26.00
C SER A 254 9.14 -12.64 27.18
N GLN A 255 8.66 -12.00 28.24
CA GLN A 255 8.04 -12.68 29.41
C GLN A 255 6.71 -13.35 29.06
N ARG A 256 6.14 -13.10 27.88
CA ARG A 256 4.86 -13.64 27.37
C ARG A 256 3.68 -13.40 28.33
N LEU A 257 3.63 -12.21 28.89
CA LEU A 257 2.58 -11.82 29.84
C LEU A 257 1.19 -11.79 29.19
N LEU A 258 1.13 -11.50 27.89
CA LEU A 258 -0.08 -11.57 27.09
C LEU A 258 0.11 -12.53 25.91
N PRO A 259 -0.91 -13.35 25.53
CA PRO A 259 -0.88 -14.16 24.33
C PRO A 259 -0.62 -13.35 23.05
N LEU A 260 -0.05 -13.98 22.03
CA LEU A 260 0.10 -13.40 20.69
C LEU A 260 -0.78 -14.14 19.70
N LYS A 261 -1.70 -13.42 19.07
CA LYS A 261 -2.54 -13.90 17.96
C LYS A 261 -2.05 -13.32 16.64
N VAL A 262 -2.00 -14.15 15.62
CA VAL A 262 -1.50 -13.80 14.28
C VAL A 262 -2.58 -14.05 13.25
N VAL A 263 -3.03 -12.99 12.59
CA VAL A 263 -4.01 -13.01 11.51
C VAL A 263 -3.33 -12.72 10.19
N GLY A 264 -3.60 -13.55 9.20
CA GLY A 264 -3.10 -13.43 7.84
C GLY A 264 -2.55 -14.74 7.29
N ASP A 265 -2.07 -14.66 6.06
CA ASP A 265 -1.43 -15.77 5.36
C ASP A 265 -0.19 -15.27 4.60
N GLY A 266 0.67 -16.20 4.18
CA GLY A 266 1.87 -15.85 3.44
C GLY A 266 2.91 -16.96 3.43
N PRO A 267 4.04 -16.72 2.74
CA PRO A 267 5.08 -17.75 2.54
C PRO A 267 5.73 -18.27 3.82
N LEU A 268 5.63 -17.55 4.94
CA LEU A 268 6.22 -17.94 6.21
C LEU A 268 5.24 -18.66 7.15
N HIS A 269 3.95 -18.78 6.79
CA HIS A 269 2.90 -19.31 7.68
C HIS A 269 3.26 -20.67 8.26
N GLU A 270 3.47 -21.67 7.40
CA GLU A 270 3.72 -23.04 7.86
C GLU A 270 5.02 -23.16 8.66
N THR A 271 6.07 -22.46 8.22
CA THR A 271 7.36 -22.48 8.90
C THR A 271 7.26 -21.89 10.30
N LEU A 272 6.62 -20.74 10.46
CA LEU A 272 6.49 -20.09 11.76
C LEU A 272 5.55 -20.84 12.69
N LYS A 273 4.45 -21.40 12.17
CA LYS A 273 3.51 -22.21 12.95
C LYS A 273 4.17 -23.48 13.53
N GLN A 274 5.06 -24.13 12.78
CA GLN A 274 5.81 -25.28 13.26
C GLN A 274 6.89 -24.87 14.28
N GLN A 275 7.55 -23.74 14.08
CA GLN A 275 8.66 -23.29 14.93
C GLN A 275 8.21 -22.67 16.26
N TYR A 276 7.04 -21.98 16.27
CA TYR A 276 6.58 -21.17 17.40
C TYR A 276 5.18 -21.63 17.87
N SER A 277 5.10 -22.83 18.47
CA SER A 277 3.86 -23.44 18.95
C SER A 277 3.12 -22.64 20.03
N MET A 278 3.80 -21.65 20.67
CA MET A 278 3.20 -20.76 21.67
C MET A 278 2.43 -19.58 21.05
N ILE A 279 2.48 -19.41 19.72
CA ILE A 279 1.76 -18.34 19.00
C ILE A 279 0.48 -18.92 18.37
N GLU A 280 -0.62 -18.21 18.51
CA GLU A 280 -1.90 -18.60 17.93
C GLU A 280 -2.02 -18.06 16.48
N PHE A 281 -1.83 -18.94 15.49
CA PHE A 281 -2.01 -18.61 14.07
C PHE A 281 -3.45 -18.88 13.65
N LEU A 282 -4.21 -17.81 13.33
CA LEU A 282 -5.63 -17.85 13.01
C LEU A 282 -5.92 -17.93 11.51
N GLY A 283 -4.87 -17.89 10.67
CA GLY A 283 -5.03 -17.81 9.22
C GLY A 283 -5.61 -16.48 8.74
N PHE A 284 -6.10 -16.45 7.50
CA PHE A 284 -6.73 -15.26 6.94
C PHE A 284 -8.11 -15.02 7.57
N GLN A 285 -8.35 -13.81 8.06
CA GLN A 285 -9.64 -13.34 8.60
C GLN A 285 -10.08 -12.08 7.88
N SER A 286 -11.38 -11.86 7.78
CA SER A 286 -11.98 -10.66 7.17
C SER A 286 -13.36 -10.37 7.77
N GLY A 287 -13.90 -9.17 7.47
CA GLY A 287 -15.23 -8.76 7.95
C GLY A 287 -15.34 -8.81 9.48
N ASP A 288 -16.50 -9.22 9.97
CA ASP A 288 -16.81 -9.18 11.41
C ASP A 288 -15.83 -9.99 12.26
N ALA A 289 -15.34 -11.14 11.77
CA ALA A 289 -14.36 -11.95 12.49
C ALA A 289 -13.06 -11.19 12.75
N LEU A 290 -12.54 -10.47 11.74
CA LEU A 290 -11.37 -9.61 11.89
C LEU A 290 -11.66 -8.44 12.83
N HIS A 291 -12.79 -7.78 12.66
CA HIS A 291 -13.19 -6.65 13.51
C HIS A 291 -13.28 -7.04 14.98
N GLN A 292 -13.86 -8.20 15.30
CA GLN A 292 -13.92 -8.71 16.67
C GLN A 292 -12.52 -8.97 17.26
N LEU A 293 -11.59 -9.50 16.46
CA LEU A 293 -10.21 -9.70 16.91
C LEU A 293 -9.50 -8.37 17.18
N ILE A 294 -9.74 -7.33 16.38
CA ILE A 294 -9.17 -6.01 16.64
C ILE A 294 -9.80 -5.37 17.86
N LYS A 295 -11.13 -5.39 17.99
CA LYS A 295 -11.89 -4.81 19.10
C LYS A 295 -11.42 -5.31 20.47
N LYS A 296 -10.97 -6.56 20.55
CA LYS A 296 -10.63 -7.27 21.80
C LYS A 296 -9.13 -7.32 22.12
N ALA A 297 -8.27 -6.88 21.18
CA ALA A 297 -6.83 -6.86 21.40
C ALA A 297 -6.42 -5.79 22.43
N SER A 298 -5.37 -6.06 23.20
CA SER A 298 -4.72 -5.08 24.07
C SER A 298 -3.93 -4.05 23.23
N ALA A 299 -3.19 -4.54 22.23
CA ALA A 299 -2.49 -3.73 21.26
C ALA A 299 -2.32 -4.46 19.92
N ILE A 300 -2.19 -3.66 18.85
CA ILE A 300 -1.85 -4.16 17.52
C ILE A 300 -0.35 -4.01 17.32
N VAL A 301 0.33 -5.09 16.88
CA VAL A 301 1.77 -5.07 16.61
C VAL A 301 2.02 -4.99 15.12
N VAL A 302 2.79 -3.96 14.69
CA VAL A 302 3.14 -3.71 13.28
C VAL A 302 4.67 -3.74 13.13
N PRO A 303 5.27 -4.94 12.98
CA PRO A 303 6.71 -5.14 13.08
C PRO A 303 7.46 -4.97 11.76
N SER A 304 6.93 -4.23 10.81
CA SER A 304 7.48 -4.10 9.45
C SER A 304 8.97 -3.77 9.42
N GLU A 305 9.70 -4.46 8.55
CA GLU A 305 11.13 -4.25 8.29
C GLU A 305 11.37 -3.48 6.98
N CYS A 306 10.35 -3.36 6.14
CA CYS A 306 10.39 -2.51 4.96
C CYS A 306 9.73 -1.15 5.22
N TYR A 307 9.97 -0.21 4.32
CA TYR A 307 9.30 1.09 4.37
C TYR A 307 7.79 0.94 4.14
N GLU A 308 7.03 1.17 5.20
CA GLU A 308 5.58 1.38 5.09
C GLU A 308 5.29 2.82 4.68
N ASN A 309 4.33 3.02 3.81
CA ASN A 309 3.93 4.37 3.42
C ASN A 309 2.88 4.93 4.39
N CYS A 310 1.72 4.29 4.42
CA CYS A 310 0.66 4.54 5.38
C CYS A 310 0.03 3.18 5.71
N SER A 311 0.39 2.61 6.86
CA SER A 311 -0.02 1.26 7.23
C SER A 311 -1.52 1.20 7.52
N MET A 312 -2.26 0.39 6.76
CA MET A 312 -3.69 0.18 6.97
C MET A 312 -3.94 -0.52 8.32
N SER A 313 -3.07 -1.45 8.73
CA SER A 313 -3.19 -2.12 10.03
C SER A 313 -3.07 -1.15 11.22
N VAL A 314 -2.29 -0.08 11.08
CA VAL A 314 -2.25 1.01 12.07
C VAL A 314 -3.58 1.77 12.07
N LEU A 315 -4.13 2.08 10.90
CA LEU A 315 -5.40 2.80 10.81
C LEU A 315 -6.56 1.94 11.34
N GLU A 316 -6.56 0.64 11.06
CA GLU A 316 -7.54 -0.33 11.60
C GLU A 316 -7.48 -0.38 13.14
N ALA A 317 -6.28 -0.40 13.72
CA ALA A 317 -6.11 -0.32 15.17
C ALA A 317 -6.71 0.98 15.73
N MET A 318 -6.35 2.12 15.14
CA MET A 318 -6.82 3.44 15.55
C MET A 318 -8.35 3.57 15.44
N ALA A 319 -8.97 2.96 14.43
CA ALA A 319 -10.42 2.99 14.23
C ALA A 319 -11.18 2.38 15.41
N TYR A 320 -10.61 1.36 16.05
CA TYR A 320 -11.18 0.74 17.26
C TYR A 320 -10.55 1.25 18.56
N GLY A 321 -9.81 2.36 18.52
CA GLY A 321 -9.16 2.91 19.70
C GLY A 321 -8.15 1.97 20.33
N LYS A 322 -7.42 1.19 19.52
CA LYS A 322 -6.39 0.27 19.99
C LYS A 322 -5.00 0.91 19.88
N PRO A 323 -4.17 0.82 20.91
CA PRO A 323 -2.79 1.27 20.84
C PRO A 323 -1.98 0.40 19.89
N VAL A 324 -0.91 0.97 19.34
CA VAL A 324 -0.04 0.30 18.38
C VAL A 324 1.37 0.15 18.93
N ILE A 325 1.95 -1.05 18.78
CA ILE A 325 3.39 -1.28 18.92
C ILE A 325 3.97 -1.37 17.51
N GLY A 326 4.58 -0.28 17.06
CA GLY A 326 5.02 -0.11 15.67
C GLY A 326 6.54 -0.11 15.50
N ALA A 327 7.02 -0.63 14.37
CA ALA A 327 8.42 -0.47 13.99
C ALA A 327 8.71 1.00 13.64
N ASN A 328 9.81 1.55 14.16
CA ASN A 328 10.26 2.92 13.83
C ASN A 328 10.88 2.95 12.43
N ILE A 329 10.02 2.86 11.40
CA ILE A 329 10.44 2.79 9.99
C ILE A 329 9.37 3.36 9.05
N GLY A 330 9.81 4.02 7.98
CA GLY A 330 8.91 4.54 6.94
C GLY A 330 7.91 5.56 7.48
N GLY A 331 6.64 5.41 7.10
CA GLY A 331 5.54 6.26 7.54
C GLY A 331 4.92 5.85 8.87
N ILE A 332 5.33 4.74 9.51
CA ILE A 332 4.76 4.31 10.80
C ILE A 332 4.94 5.40 11.87
N PRO A 333 6.13 6.04 12.05
CA PRO A 333 6.29 7.12 13.02
C PRO A 333 5.45 8.38 12.75
N GLU A 334 4.95 8.54 11.52
CA GLU A 334 3.98 9.61 11.21
C GLU A 334 2.58 9.29 11.72
N GLN A 335 2.24 8.00 11.80
CA GLN A 335 0.95 7.53 12.29
C GLN A 335 0.96 7.41 13.82
N VAL A 336 2.01 6.83 14.39
CA VAL A 336 2.14 6.52 15.82
C VAL A 336 3.29 7.32 16.42
N ARG A 337 2.99 8.21 17.37
CA ARG A 337 3.98 8.94 18.15
C ARG A 337 4.29 8.17 19.43
N GLU A 338 5.59 8.05 19.75
CA GLU A 338 6.05 7.36 20.96
C GLU A 338 5.33 7.89 22.22
N GLY A 339 4.78 6.95 23.01
CA GLY A 339 4.09 7.27 24.26
C GLY A 339 2.76 8.01 24.12
N THR A 340 2.26 8.21 22.89
CA THR A 340 1.00 8.96 22.65
C THR A 340 -0.09 8.06 22.09
N GLU A 341 0.08 7.47 20.92
CA GLU A 341 -0.85 6.52 20.30
C GLU A 341 -0.41 5.06 20.48
N GLY A 342 0.77 4.85 21.05
CA GLY A 342 1.39 3.55 21.23
C GLY A 342 2.88 3.68 21.48
N HIS A 343 3.64 2.66 21.14
CA HIS A 343 5.08 2.60 21.30
C HIS A 343 5.78 2.23 20.01
N LEU A 344 7.02 2.73 19.86
CA LEU A 344 7.88 2.44 18.72
C LEU A 344 9.08 1.61 19.17
N PHE A 345 9.49 0.67 18.32
CA PHE A 345 10.69 -0.13 18.54
C PHE A 345 11.63 -0.07 17.32
N VAL A 346 12.89 -0.44 17.49
CA VAL A 346 13.89 -0.46 16.41
C VAL A 346 13.55 -1.55 15.40
N ALA A 347 13.23 -1.18 14.16
CA ALA A 347 12.84 -2.10 13.09
C ALA A 347 13.85 -3.25 12.91
N GLY A 348 13.35 -4.48 12.80
CA GLY A 348 14.18 -5.69 12.66
C GLY A 348 14.91 -6.13 13.95
N ASN A 349 14.68 -5.45 15.08
CA ASN A 349 15.31 -5.79 16.36
C ASN A 349 14.32 -6.50 17.29
N SER A 350 14.40 -7.83 17.38
CA SER A 350 13.54 -8.65 18.21
C SER A 350 13.67 -8.36 19.71
N THR A 351 14.86 -8.02 20.19
CA THR A 351 15.07 -7.67 21.60
C THR A 351 14.36 -6.36 21.94
N SER A 352 14.53 -5.32 21.12
CA SER A 352 13.81 -4.05 21.31
C SER A 352 12.29 -4.23 21.30
N LEU A 353 11.77 -5.10 20.41
CA LEU A 353 10.33 -5.39 20.36
C LEU A 353 9.88 -6.15 21.62
N ALA A 354 10.65 -7.14 22.08
CA ALA A 354 10.35 -7.90 23.30
C ALA A 354 10.26 -6.98 24.53
N GLU A 355 11.22 -6.07 24.70
CA GLU A 355 11.23 -5.07 25.77
C GLU A 355 10.01 -4.17 25.76
N VAL A 356 9.62 -3.69 24.57
CA VAL A 356 8.41 -2.85 24.41
C VAL A 356 7.14 -3.64 24.72
N MET A 357 7.04 -4.90 24.25
CA MET A 357 5.88 -5.77 24.55
C MET A 357 5.77 -6.04 26.05
N ASP A 358 6.87 -6.35 26.72
CA ASP A 358 6.89 -6.61 28.17
C ASP A 358 6.51 -5.34 28.96
N THR A 359 7.11 -4.20 28.60
CA THR A 359 6.80 -2.90 29.24
C THR A 359 5.31 -2.55 29.07
N PHE A 360 4.76 -2.73 27.87
CA PHE A 360 3.35 -2.50 27.59
C PHE A 360 2.44 -3.42 28.47
N ALA A 361 2.76 -4.71 28.53
CA ALA A 361 1.97 -5.69 29.27
C ALA A 361 2.03 -5.48 30.80
N GLN A 362 3.12 -4.90 31.31
CA GLN A 362 3.27 -4.53 32.74
C GLN A 362 2.50 -3.26 33.13
N HIS A 363 2.02 -2.47 32.17
CA HIS A 363 1.32 -1.20 32.39
C HIS A 363 -0.05 -1.13 31.70
N PRO A 364 -0.96 -2.09 31.95
CA PRO A 364 -2.25 -2.15 31.26
C PRO A 364 -3.12 -0.89 31.49
N GLU A 365 -2.90 -0.19 32.58
CA GLU A 365 -3.59 1.08 32.90
C GLU A 365 -3.34 2.18 31.87
N LYS A 366 -2.24 2.12 31.11
CA LYS A 366 -1.90 3.09 30.07
C LYS A 366 -2.56 2.77 28.73
N ALA A 367 -2.95 1.51 28.51
CA ALA A 367 -3.47 1.05 27.22
C ALA A 367 -4.72 1.84 26.80
N ALA A 368 -5.65 2.08 27.73
CA ALA A 368 -6.87 2.83 27.45
C ALA A 368 -6.58 4.26 26.98
N GLN A 369 -5.63 4.95 27.62
CA GLN A 369 -5.26 6.32 27.25
C GLN A 369 -4.56 6.36 25.87
N LEU A 370 -3.64 5.43 25.61
CA LEU A 370 -2.96 5.32 24.30
C LEU A 370 -3.99 5.04 23.19
N GLY A 371 -4.93 4.13 23.43
CA GLY A 371 -6.01 3.81 22.52
C GLY A 371 -6.94 4.98 22.25
N HIS A 372 -7.32 5.73 23.29
CA HIS A 372 -8.11 6.95 23.15
C HIS A 372 -7.40 7.99 22.27
N ASN A 373 -6.11 8.22 22.51
CA ASN A 373 -5.30 9.11 21.69
C ASN A 373 -5.20 8.64 20.24
N ALA A 374 -5.06 7.32 20.02
CA ALA A 374 -5.03 6.72 18.70
C ALA A 374 -6.33 6.99 17.93
N ARG A 375 -7.48 6.84 18.59
CA ARG A 375 -8.80 7.17 18.02
C ARG A 375 -8.93 8.65 17.68
N GLN A 376 -8.56 9.53 18.59
CA GLN A 376 -8.58 10.98 18.34
C GLN A 376 -7.69 11.37 17.15
N ARG A 377 -6.49 10.77 17.04
CA ARG A 377 -5.59 11.02 15.92
C ARG A 377 -6.18 10.58 14.60
N LEU A 378 -6.86 9.41 14.56
CA LEU A 378 -7.58 8.96 13.38
C LEU A 378 -8.62 10.00 12.95
N GLU A 379 -9.50 10.42 13.85
CA GLU A 379 -10.56 11.40 13.56
C GLU A 379 -10.00 12.76 13.08
N GLN A 380 -8.88 13.18 13.65
CA GLN A 380 -8.22 14.45 13.30
C GLN A 380 -7.46 14.41 11.99
N ARG A 381 -6.92 13.25 11.57
CA ARG A 381 -6.00 13.19 10.42
C ARG A 381 -6.28 12.08 9.42
N TYR A 382 -6.75 10.93 9.86
CA TYR A 382 -6.83 9.72 9.03
C TYR A 382 -8.27 9.23 8.80
N SER A 383 -9.27 10.06 9.07
CA SER A 383 -10.66 9.73 8.78
C SER A 383 -10.92 9.74 7.27
N LEU A 384 -11.83 8.89 6.84
CA LEU A 384 -12.23 8.79 5.44
C LEU A 384 -12.86 10.11 4.95
N THR A 385 -13.59 10.80 5.84
CA THR A 385 -14.16 12.14 5.56
C THR A 385 -13.07 13.17 5.23
N ARG A 386 -11.96 13.20 5.99
CA ARG A 386 -10.85 14.12 5.71
C ARG A 386 -10.11 13.78 4.43
N HIS A 387 -9.89 12.49 4.19
CA HIS A 387 -9.30 12.03 2.94
C HIS A 387 -10.13 12.51 1.74
N GLN A 388 -11.46 12.31 1.78
CA GLN A 388 -12.38 12.78 0.75
C GLN A 388 -12.31 14.29 0.53
N GLN A 389 -12.34 15.08 1.61
CA GLN A 389 -12.27 16.54 1.54
C GLN A 389 -10.96 17.01 0.86
N SER A 390 -9.83 16.41 1.21
CA SER A 390 -8.54 16.71 0.62
C SER A 390 -8.47 16.35 -0.86
N LEU A 391 -8.95 15.16 -1.22
CA LEU A 391 -8.97 14.69 -2.61
C LEU A 391 -9.88 15.57 -3.48
N MET A 392 -11.08 15.91 -3.00
CA MET A 392 -12.00 16.79 -3.72
C MET A 392 -11.48 18.21 -3.87
N SER A 393 -10.77 18.74 -2.85
CA SER A 393 -10.11 20.04 -2.92
C SER A 393 -9.02 20.05 -3.99
N LEU A 394 -8.18 19.01 -4.02
CA LEU A 394 -7.17 18.84 -5.05
C LEU A 394 -7.79 18.83 -6.46
N TYR A 395 -8.85 18.07 -6.68
CA TYR A 395 -9.49 17.98 -7.99
C TYR A 395 -10.08 19.32 -8.45
N ARG A 396 -10.75 20.05 -7.55
CA ARG A 396 -11.28 21.39 -7.84
C ARG A 396 -10.16 22.37 -8.23
N ASN A 397 -9.06 22.33 -7.49
CA ASN A 397 -7.90 23.18 -7.76
C ASN A 397 -7.23 22.87 -9.10
N LEU A 398 -7.20 21.59 -9.52
CA LEU A 398 -6.66 21.18 -10.81
C LEU A 398 -7.49 21.64 -12.00
N ILE A 399 -8.80 21.67 -11.85
CA ILE A 399 -9.69 22.05 -12.96
C ILE A 399 -9.80 23.57 -13.11
N ASN A 400 -9.67 24.32 -12.03
CA ASN A 400 -9.72 25.78 -12.05
C ASN A 400 -8.41 26.42 -12.51
N LYS A 401 -7.34 25.66 -12.69
CA LYS A 401 -6.06 26.04 -13.30
C LYS A 401 -6.05 25.71 -14.79
#